data_76ae6c53aa9dce67844be1615f90a7f7
#
_entry.id   76ae6c53aa9dce67844be1615f90a7f7
#
_cell.length_a   1.000
_cell.length_b   1.000
_cell.length_c   1.000
_cell.angle_alpha   90.00
_cell.angle_beta   90.00
_cell.angle_gamma   90.00
#
_symmetry.space_group_name_H-M   'P 1'
#
loop_
_entity.id
_entity.type
_entity.pdbx_description
1 polymer ?
#
loop_
_entity_poly.entity_id
_entity_poly.type
_entity_poly.pdbx_seq_one_letter_code
_entity_poly.pdbx_strand_id
1 'polypeptide(L)'
;MSSALRGKRVVNTRALHQACQLDLLLERRGAVPLSYPCIAIEPPEDFGPLDQALRNLVRGSFTWVAFSSANAAHAIATRLETLGMKRTLPAGVLIAAVGPATARAVLDSFGRSPRIIPGRHDGTALAFAMPIKPGETVLAPGSDIARSELTEILGEKGARVTSIVAFRTAAGSGGVDMPLKLRERGVDAITFSSPSAVEGFFERLSRSGLDVASLVRIPVACIGDTTRETAERFGLAAHSASSQSLDGMLDLLEWLFVPVGSGGTAWS
;
A
#
# COMPACT_ATOMS: atom_id res chain seq x y z
N MET A 1 -25.42 -11.34 14.58
CA MET A 1 -24.67 -12.54 14.13
C MET A 1 -23.25 -12.44 14.67
N SER A 2 -22.68 -13.50 15.23
CA SER A 2 -21.28 -13.47 15.69
C SER A 2 -20.36 -13.45 14.47
N SER A 3 -19.44 -12.47 14.37
CA SER A 3 -18.44 -12.43 13.29
C SER A 3 -17.56 -13.68 13.33
N ALA A 4 -17.23 -14.24 12.16
CA ALA A 4 -16.33 -15.38 12.01
C ALA A 4 -14.90 -15.07 12.56
N LEU A 5 -14.58 -13.77 12.72
CA LEU A 5 -13.30 -13.31 13.26
C LEU A 5 -13.25 -13.24 14.79
N ARG A 6 -14.34 -13.52 15.50
CA ARG A 6 -14.36 -13.39 16.96
C ARG A 6 -13.29 -14.24 17.63
N GLY A 7 -12.39 -13.59 18.38
CA GLY A 7 -11.27 -14.20 19.08
C GLY A 7 -10.12 -14.66 18.19
N LYS A 8 -10.19 -14.45 16.86
CA LYS A 8 -9.10 -14.78 15.93
C LYS A 8 -7.95 -13.79 16.08
N ARG A 9 -6.74 -14.31 16.19
CA ARG A 9 -5.48 -13.54 16.30
C ARG A 9 -4.94 -13.30 14.91
N VAL A 10 -5.05 -12.05 14.45
CA VAL A 10 -4.74 -11.65 13.08
C VAL A 10 -3.49 -10.76 13.07
N VAL A 11 -2.46 -11.18 12.35
CA VAL A 11 -1.22 -10.41 12.20
C VAL A 11 -1.46 -9.24 11.26
N ASN A 12 -1.20 -8.02 11.77
CA ASN A 12 -1.17 -6.79 11.00
C ASN A 12 0.28 -6.43 10.67
N THR A 13 0.65 -6.54 9.38
CA THR A 13 2.02 -6.31 8.90
C THR A 13 2.28 -4.88 8.43
N ARG A 14 1.29 -3.99 8.52
CA ARG A 14 1.38 -2.60 8.07
C ARG A 14 2.42 -1.81 8.86
N ALA A 15 2.97 -0.78 8.23
CA ALA A 15 3.83 0.19 8.93
C ALA A 15 3.11 0.77 10.15
N LEU A 16 3.85 1.03 11.22
CA LEU A 16 3.29 1.37 12.54
C LEU A 16 2.26 2.52 12.48
N HIS A 17 2.57 3.58 11.73
CA HIS A 17 1.67 4.75 11.60
C HIS A 17 0.37 4.45 10.82
N GLN A 18 0.29 3.32 10.12
CA GLN A 18 -0.88 2.86 9.36
C GLN A 18 -1.60 1.69 10.04
N ALA A 19 -0.99 1.08 11.06
CA ALA A 19 -1.50 -0.13 11.70
C ALA A 19 -2.82 0.11 12.41
N CYS A 20 -2.96 1.24 13.11
CA CYS A 20 -4.12 1.56 13.94
C CYS A 20 -5.46 1.44 13.17
N GLN A 21 -5.52 1.84 11.91
CA GLN A 21 -6.74 1.76 11.11
C GLN A 21 -7.21 0.31 10.93
N LEU A 22 -6.30 -0.61 10.60
CA LEU A 22 -6.62 -2.01 10.46
C LEU A 22 -6.92 -2.67 11.81
N ASP A 23 -6.16 -2.32 12.85
CA ASP A 23 -6.37 -2.86 14.21
C ASP A 23 -7.78 -2.54 14.70
N LEU A 24 -8.23 -1.30 14.58
CA LEU A 24 -9.60 -0.88 14.96
C LEU A 24 -10.68 -1.61 14.15
N LEU A 25 -10.46 -1.86 12.87
CA LEU A 25 -11.40 -2.60 12.03
C LEU A 25 -11.46 -4.08 12.42
N LEU A 26 -10.33 -4.71 12.74
CA LEU A 26 -10.25 -6.07 13.25
C LEU A 26 -10.97 -6.22 14.60
N GLU A 27 -10.70 -5.31 15.53
CA GLU A 27 -11.33 -5.27 16.86
C GLU A 27 -12.85 -5.12 16.76
N ARG A 28 -13.36 -4.26 15.88
CA ARG A 28 -14.80 -4.09 15.62
C ARG A 28 -15.47 -5.38 15.15
N ARG A 29 -14.72 -6.25 14.45
CA ARG A 29 -15.18 -7.58 14.05
C ARG A 29 -14.87 -8.67 15.09
N GLY A 30 -14.37 -8.29 16.26
CA GLY A 30 -14.09 -9.18 17.40
C GLY A 30 -12.79 -9.96 17.28
N ALA A 31 -11.93 -9.64 16.32
CA ALA A 31 -10.59 -10.20 16.21
C ALA A 31 -9.62 -9.56 17.19
N VAL A 32 -8.50 -10.22 17.42
CA VAL A 32 -7.38 -9.73 18.23
C VAL A 32 -6.23 -9.38 17.28
N PRO A 33 -5.96 -8.09 17.02
CA PRO A 33 -4.85 -7.70 16.15
C PRO A 33 -3.51 -7.99 16.83
N LEU A 34 -2.58 -8.55 16.06
CA LEU A 34 -1.19 -8.76 16.43
C LEU A 34 -0.33 -7.84 15.58
N SER A 35 0.09 -6.72 16.13
CA SER A 35 0.94 -5.77 15.41
C SER A 35 2.33 -6.38 15.16
N TYR A 36 2.73 -6.47 13.89
CA TYR A 36 4.06 -6.92 13.46
C TYR A 36 4.50 -6.11 12.25
N PRO A 37 4.88 -4.83 12.44
CA PRO A 37 5.23 -3.94 11.33
C PRO A 37 6.39 -4.51 10.51
N CYS A 38 6.15 -4.82 9.24
CA CYS A 38 7.15 -5.43 8.36
C CYS A 38 7.93 -4.40 7.55
N ILE A 39 7.36 -3.20 7.41
CA ILE A 39 7.99 -2.05 6.76
C ILE A 39 7.85 -0.81 7.63
N ALA A 40 8.75 0.15 7.42
CA ALA A 40 8.64 1.52 7.89
C ALA A 40 8.64 2.47 6.70
N ILE A 41 7.90 3.57 6.80
CA ILE A 41 7.92 4.65 5.80
C ILE A 41 8.73 5.79 6.38
N GLU A 42 9.84 6.09 5.75
CA GLU A 42 10.82 7.08 6.20
C GLU A 42 10.96 8.22 5.20
N PRO A 43 11.41 9.39 5.63
CA PRO A 43 11.77 10.46 4.71
C PRO A 43 12.88 10.04 3.74
N PRO A 44 13.01 10.71 2.57
CA PRO A 44 14.18 10.52 1.70
C PRO A 44 15.46 10.96 2.43
N GLU A 45 16.60 10.36 2.08
CA GLU A 45 17.90 10.74 2.65
C GLU A 45 18.30 12.16 2.27
N ASP A 46 18.01 12.51 1.02
CA ASP A 46 18.22 13.87 0.48
C ASP A 46 16.88 14.47 0.07
N PHE A 47 16.53 15.56 0.71
CA PHE A 47 15.32 16.33 0.38
C PHE A 47 15.51 17.27 -0.82
N GLY A 48 16.75 17.52 -1.27
CA GLY A 48 17.05 18.50 -2.33
C GLY A 48 16.24 18.28 -3.60
N PRO A 49 16.24 17.09 -4.21
CA PRO A 49 15.45 16.79 -5.40
C PRO A 49 13.93 16.94 -5.17
N LEU A 50 13.42 16.49 -4.03
CA LEU A 50 12.02 16.62 -3.66
C LEU A 50 11.63 18.10 -3.51
N ASP A 51 12.41 18.87 -2.79
CA ASP A 51 12.16 20.31 -2.56
C ASP A 51 12.17 21.10 -3.87
N GLN A 52 13.12 20.80 -4.76
CA GLN A 52 13.17 21.43 -6.06
C GLN A 52 11.95 21.09 -6.92
N ALA A 53 11.52 19.83 -6.91
CA ALA A 53 10.32 19.40 -7.63
C ALA A 53 9.06 20.07 -7.07
N LEU A 54 8.94 20.24 -5.74
CA LEU A 54 7.82 20.91 -5.10
C LEU A 54 7.79 22.42 -5.41
N ARG A 55 8.93 23.09 -5.44
CA ARG A 55 9.01 24.49 -5.89
C ARG A 55 8.56 24.65 -7.35
N ASN A 56 8.96 23.72 -8.21
CA ASN A 56 8.55 23.69 -9.61
C ASN A 56 7.06 23.39 -9.74
N LEU A 57 6.51 22.46 -8.92
CA LEU A 57 5.08 22.15 -8.88
C LEU A 57 4.26 23.39 -8.54
N VAL A 58 4.62 24.11 -7.48
CA VAL A 58 3.91 25.32 -7.03
C VAL A 58 3.97 26.43 -8.09
N ARG A 59 5.06 26.50 -8.87
CA ARG A 59 5.21 27.43 -10.00
C ARG A 59 4.43 27.03 -11.25
N GLY A 60 3.75 25.87 -11.25
CA GLY A 60 2.96 25.39 -12.38
C GLY A 60 3.81 24.74 -13.50
N SER A 61 5.01 24.24 -13.19
CA SER A 61 5.87 23.60 -14.19
C SER A 61 5.42 22.20 -14.62
N PHE A 62 4.38 21.64 -13.98
CA PHE A 62 3.86 20.32 -14.30
C PHE A 62 2.41 20.40 -14.80
N THR A 63 2.12 19.62 -15.85
CA THR A 63 0.76 19.40 -16.35
C THR A 63 0.02 18.37 -15.49
N TRP A 64 0.75 17.33 -15.04
CA TRP A 64 0.22 16.22 -14.27
C TRP A 64 1.03 15.94 -13.00
N VAL A 65 0.33 15.43 -11.98
CA VAL A 65 0.93 14.68 -10.88
C VAL A 65 0.32 13.28 -10.87
N ALA A 66 1.17 12.24 -10.96
CA ALA A 66 0.76 10.84 -10.97
C ALA A 66 1.15 10.17 -9.64
N PHE A 67 0.17 9.97 -8.76
CA PHE A 67 0.37 9.31 -7.46
C PHE A 67 0.23 7.79 -7.59
N SER A 68 1.32 7.07 -7.44
CA SER A 68 1.36 5.60 -7.43
C SER A 68 1.11 4.98 -6.03
N SER A 69 0.99 5.80 -4.98
CA SER A 69 0.69 5.34 -3.63
C SER A 69 0.11 6.45 -2.74
N ALA A 70 -0.63 6.05 -1.71
CA ALA A 70 -1.12 6.97 -0.67
C ALA A 70 0.04 7.63 0.10
N ASN A 71 1.13 6.88 0.34
CA ASN A 71 2.32 7.40 1.03
C ASN A 71 2.95 8.56 0.27
N ALA A 72 2.98 8.52 -1.07
CA ALA A 72 3.49 9.62 -1.88
C ALA A 72 2.65 10.90 -1.70
N ALA A 73 1.31 10.78 -1.65
CA ALA A 73 0.43 11.92 -1.42
C ALA A 73 0.68 12.55 -0.03
N HIS A 74 0.77 11.73 1.01
CA HIS A 74 1.07 12.19 2.37
C HIS A 74 2.46 12.83 2.46
N ALA A 75 3.49 12.20 1.88
CA ALA A 75 4.87 12.72 1.90
C ALA A 75 4.96 14.10 1.23
N ILE A 76 4.33 14.27 0.06
CA ILE A 76 4.25 15.56 -0.64
C ILE A 76 3.55 16.61 0.23
N ALA A 77 2.39 16.28 0.81
CA ALA A 77 1.63 17.20 1.63
C ALA A 77 2.41 17.67 2.85
N THR A 78 3.01 16.72 3.59
CA THR A 78 3.85 17.01 4.76
C THR A 78 5.06 17.86 4.39
N ARG A 79 5.72 17.56 3.25
CA ARG A 79 6.90 18.33 2.84
C ARG A 79 6.54 19.75 2.42
N LEU A 80 5.43 19.97 1.73
CA LEU A 80 4.92 21.32 1.43
C LEU A 80 4.72 22.14 2.70
N GLU A 81 4.09 21.56 3.73
CA GLU A 81 3.91 22.22 5.03
C GLU A 81 5.26 22.55 5.70
N THR A 82 6.20 21.60 5.71
CA THR A 82 7.56 21.82 6.26
C THR A 82 8.29 22.97 5.57
N LEU A 83 8.05 23.14 4.26
CA LEU A 83 8.62 24.25 3.47
C LEU A 83 7.86 25.58 3.62
N GLY A 84 6.84 25.64 4.48
CA GLY A 84 6.00 26.83 4.63
C GLY A 84 5.09 27.10 3.41
N MET A 85 4.90 26.12 2.54
CA MET A 85 4.05 26.21 1.36
C MET A 85 2.63 25.77 1.68
N LYS A 86 1.65 26.29 0.92
CA LYS A 86 0.26 25.83 1.07
C LYS A 86 0.15 24.35 0.68
N ARG A 87 -0.59 23.59 1.46
CA ARG A 87 -0.92 22.18 1.19
C ARG A 87 -2.00 22.06 0.11
N THR A 88 -1.71 22.63 -1.07
CA THR A 88 -2.62 22.62 -2.22
C THR A 88 -1.81 22.39 -3.49
N LEU A 89 -2.40 21.67 -4.44
CA LEU A 89 -1.85 21.56 -5.78
C LEU A 89 -2.38 22.71 -6.64
N PRO A 90 -1.58 23.31 -7.56
CA PRO A 90 -2.04 24.37 -8.44
C PRO A 90 -3.30 23.96 -9.24
N ALA A 91 -4.22 24.88 -9.44
CA ALA A 91 -5.51 24.58 -10.09
C ALA A 91 -5.37 23.98 -11.50
N GLY A 92 -4.35 24.41 -12.26
CA GLY A 92 -4.06 23.93 -13.61
C GLY A 92 -3.43 22.52 -13.67
N VAL A 93 -2.96 21.98 -12.52
CA VAL A 93 -2.35 20.65 -12.49
C VAL A 93 -3.44 19.57 -12.47
N LEU A 94 -3.33 18.60 -13.37
CA LEU A 94 -4.17 17.42 -13.41
C LEU A 94 -3.61 16.34 -12.48
N ILE A 95 -4.49 15.57 -11.84
CA ILE A 95 -4.11 14.57 -10.86
C ILE A 95 -4.54 13.19 -11.33
N ALA A 96 -3.62 12.24 -11.25
CA ALA A 96 -3.90 10.82 -11.47
C ALA A 96 -3.51 10.03 -10.22
N ALA A 97 -4.29 9.01 -9.86
CA ALA A 97 -4.04 8.14 -8.72
C ALA A 97 -4.23 6.68 -9.10
N VAL A 98 -3.35 5.82 -8.61
CA VAL A 98 -3.31 4.39 -8.98
C VAL A 98 -4.55 3.62 -8.55
N GLY A 99 -5.26 4.06 -7.53
CA GLY A 99 -6.45 3.37 -7.02
C GLY A 99 -7.21 4.17 -5.96
N PRO A 100 -8.33 3.63 -5.46
CA PRO A 100 -9.24 4.34 -4.54
C PRO A 100 -8.57 4.82 -3.25
N ALA A 101 -7.70 3.99 -2.63
CA ALA A 101 -6.99 4.37 -1.41
C ALA A 101 -6.04 5.56 -1.64
N THR A 102 -5.34 5.58 -2.78
CA THR A 102 -4.49 6.71 -3.16
C THR A 102 -5.33 7.95 -3.50
N ALA A 103 -6.46 7.76 -4.18
CA ALA A 103 -7.39 8.85 -4.48
C ALA A 103 -7.94 9.50 -3.22
N ARG A 104 -8.28 8.70 -2.21
CA ARG A 104 -8.71 9.18 -0.91
C ARG A 104 -7.59 9.97 -0.21
N ALA A 105 -6.37 9.45 -0.19
CA ALA A 105 -5.22 10.15 0.38
C ALA A 105 -4.94 11.49 -0.31
N VAL A 106 -5.09 11.57 -1.63
CA VAL A 106 -4.97 12.81 -2.40
C VAL A 106 -6.06 13.82 -2.01
N LEU A 107 -7.31 13.37 -1.90
CA LEU A 107 -8.43 14.22 -1.48
C LEU A 107 -8.21 14.76 -0.06
N ASP A 108 -7.84 13.90 0.88
CA ASP A 108 -7.60 14.28 2.28
C ASP A 108 -6.36 15.19 2.42
N SER A 109 -5.34 15.00 1.56
CA SER A 109 -4.11 15.78 1.59
C SER A 109 -4.26 17.16 0.92
N PHE A 110 -4.98 17.27 -0.18
CA PHE A 110 -4.98 18.46 -1.04
C PHE A 110 -6.36 19.06 -1.29
N GLY A 111 -7.44 18.45 -0.78
CA GLY A 111 -8.81 18.89 -1.02
C GLY A 111 -9.29 18.72 -2.46
N ARG A 112 -8.60 17.91 -3.28
CA ARG A 112 -8.90 17.72 -4.71
C ARG A 112 -8.98 16.24 -5.06
N SER A 113 -10.01 15.84 -5.80
CA SER A 113 -10.13 14.48 -6.33
C SER A 113 -9.24 14.28 -7.55
N PRO A 114 -8.60 13.11 -7.72
CA PRO A 114 -7.93 12.74 -8.96
C PRO A 114 -8.92 12.72 -10.14
N ARG A 115 -8.43 13.13 -11.30
CA ARG A 115 -9.17 13.05 -12.57
C ARG A 115 -9.17 11.65 -13.15
N ILE A 116 -8.09 10.90 -12.91
CA ILE A 116 -7.87 9.55 -13.44
C ILE A 116 -7.64 8.59 -12.27
N ILE A 117 -8.41 7.51 -12.28
CA ILE A 117 -8.25 6.34 -11.44
C ILE A 117 -8.50 5.13 -12.35
N PRO A 118 -7.52 4.27 -12.65
CA PRO A 118 -7.71 3.14 -13.56
C PRO A 118 -8.55 2.03 -12.91
N GLY A 119 -9.13 1.16 -13.71
CA GLY A 119 -9.90 0.01 -13.21
C GLY A 119 -9.02 -1.08 -12.57
N ARG A 120 -7.78 -1.25 -13.06
CA ARG A 120 -6.74 -2.07 -12.41
C ARG A 120 -5.79 -1.14 -11.68
N HIS A 121 -5.50 -1.43 -10.42
CA HIS A 121 -4.81 -0.53 -9.51
C HIS A 121 -3.30 -0.81 -9.46
N ASP A 122 -2.63 -0.63 -10.60
CA ASP A 122 -1.17 -0.73 -10.75
C ASP A 122 -0.61 0.42 -11.62
N GLY A 123 0.71 0.57 -11.58
CA GLY A 123 1.41 1.65 -12.29
C GLY A 123 1.22 1.60 -13.81
N THR A 124 1.21 0.41 -14.38
CA THR A 124 1.01 0.17 -15.81
C THR A 124 -0.38 0.64 -16.24
N ALA A 125 -1.43 0.21 -15.54
CA ALA A 125 -2.81 0.62 -15.82
C ALA A 125 -3.00 2.13 -15.65
N LEU A 126 -2.36 2.73 -14.63
CA LEU A 126 -2.40 4.18 -14.44
C LEU A 126 -1.77 4.91 -15.63
N ALA A 127 -0.59 4.47 -16.09
CA ALA A 127 0.09 5.08 -17.23
C ALA A 127 -0.76 5.01 -18.50
N PHE A 128 -1.39 3.86 -18.77
CA PHE A 128 -2.26 3.70 -19.94
C PHE A 128 -3.53 4.55 -19.85
N ALA A 129 -4.13 4.67 -18.66
CA ALA A 129 -5.36 5.47 -18.46
C ALA A 129 -5.13 6.98 -18.55
N MET A 130 -3.90 7.47 -18.35
CA MET A 130 -3.57 8.88 -18.45
C MET A 130 -3.56 9.34 -19.93
N PRO A 131 -4.38 10.34 -20.34
CA PRO A 131 -4.45 10.84 -21.72
C PRO A 131 -3.30 11.84 -21.98
N ILE A 132 -2.07 11.34 -21.94
CA ILE A 132 -0.85 12.13 -22.13
C ILE A 132 -0.72 12.60 -23.58
N LYS A 133 -0.37 13.87 -23.74
CA LYS A 133 0.03 14.45 -25.01
C LYS A 133 1.56 14.61 -25.03
N PRO A 134 2.20 14.42 -26.21
CA PRO A 134 3.63 14.65 -26.34
C PRO A 134 4.05 16.04 -25.84
N GLY A 135 5.12 16.10 -25.06
CA GLY A 135 5.63 17.33 -24.45
C GLY A 135 5.02 17.71 -23.11
N GLU A 136 3.93 17.08 -22.65
CA GLU A 136 3.40 17.32 -21.30
C GLU A 136 4.41 16.90 -20.23
N THR A 137 4.33 17.59 -19.10
CA THR A 137 5.23 17.39 -17.97
C THR A 137 4.52 16.65 -16.83
N VAL A 138 5.08 15.55 -16.36
CA VAL A 138 4.50 14.72 -15.31
C VAL A 138 5.44 14.66 -14.12
N LEU A 139 4.95 15.01 -12.94
CA LEU A 139 5.62 14.70 -11.66
C LEU A 139 5.11 13.33 -11.17
N ALA A 140 6.03 12.39 -10.95
CA ALA A 140 5.75 11.06 -10.44
C ALA A 140 6.47 10.84 -9.10
N PRO A 141 5.86 11.24 -7.96
CA PRO A 141 6.43 10.98 -6.65
C PRO A 141 6.22 9.52 -6.24
N GLY A 142 7.27 8.86 -5.79
CA GLY A 142 7.26 7.46 -5.40
C GLY A 142 8.18 7.16 -4.23
N SER A 143 8.35 5.85 -3.93
CA SER A 143 9.39 5.38 -3.02
C SER A 143 10.73 5.21 -3.73
N ASP A 144 11.79 5.01 -2.96
CA ASP A 144 13.12 4.64 -3.44
C ASP A 144 13.15 3.30 -4.18
N ILE A 145 12.23 2.38 -3.84
CA ILE A 145 12.07 1.06 -4.48
C ILE A 145 10.88 1.02 -5.44
N ALA A 146 10.38 2.18 -5.91
CA ALA A 146 9.28 2.23 -6.86
C ALA A 146 9.68 1.60 -8.20
N ARG A 147 8.74 0.84 -8.78
CA ARG A 147 8.93 0.25 -10.11
C ARG A 147 8.87 1.33 -11.18
N SER A 148 9.62 1.14 -12.26
CA SER A 148 9.79 2.12 -13.34
C SER A 148 8.68 2.12 -14.40
N GLU A 149 7.81 1.09 -14.44
CA GLU A 149 6.84 0.89 -15.53
C GLU A 149 5.93 2.10 -15.76
N LEU A 150 5.48 2.77 -14.68
CA LEU A 150 4.68 3.99 -14.80
C LEU A 150 5.44 5.07 -15.58
N THR A 151 6.68 5.33 -15.21
CA THR A 151 7.49 6.41 -15.78
C THR A 151 7.98 6.10 -17.18
N GLU A 152 8.29 4.85 -17.47
CA GLU A 152 8.68 4.36 -18.80
C GLU A 152 7.54 4.52 -19.81
N ILE A 153 6.36 3.99 -19.49
CA ILE A 153 5.18 4.09 -20.38
C ILE A 153 4.77 5.54 -20.61
N LEU A 154 4.82 6.39 -19.58
CA LEU A 154 4.53 7.82 -19.75
C LEU A 154 5.57 8.48 -20.65
N GLY A 155 6.84 8.11 -20.56
CA GLY A 155 7.91 8.55 -21.44
C GLY A 155 7.70 8.11 -22.89
N GLU A 156 7.31 6.85 -23.12
CA GLU A 156 6.95 6.32 -24.44
C GLU A 156 5.76 7.06 -25.08
N LYS A 157 4.82 7.55 -24.25
CA LYS A 157 3.72 8.42 -24.70
C LYS A 157 4.17 9.86 -25.00
N GLY A 158 5.45 10.16 -24.85
CA GLY A 158 6.04 11.48 -25.14
C GLY A 158 6.00 12.48 -23.99
N ALA A 159 5.71 12.04 -22.76
CA ALA A 159 5.79 12.90 -21.59
C ALA A 159 7.23 13.17 -21.16
N ARG A 160 7.48 14.36 -20.62
CA ARG A 160 8.68 14.64 -19.82
C ARG A 160 8.40 14.30 -18.36
N VAL A 161 8.85 13.13 -17.92
CA VAL A 161 8.58 12.61 -16.57
C VAL A 161 9.69 13.04 -15.62
N THR A 162 9.30 13.63 -14.49
CA THR A 162 10.16 13.87 -13.33
C THR A 162 9.78 12.87 -12.24
N SER A 163 10.56 11.80 -12.11
CA SER A 163 10.44 10.83 -11.02
C SER A 163 11.22 11.34 -9.82
N ILE A 164 10.62 11.31 -8.63
CA ILE A 164 11.29 11.72 -7.38
C ILE A 164 11.00 10.75 -6.25
N VAL A 165 12.00 10.55 -5.39
CA VAL A 165 11.84 9.84 -4.13
C VAL A 165 11.15 10.78 -3.14
N ALA A 166 9.88 10.51 -2.85
CA ALA A 166 9.10 11.25 -1.86
C ALA A 166 9.21 10.64 -0.46
N PHE A 167 9.47 9.34 -0.38
CA PHE A 167 9.68 8.58 0.86
C PHE A 167 10.53 7.34 0.57
N ARG A 168 11.07 6.72 1.62
CA ARG A 168 11.76 5.43 1.55
C ARG A 168 10.95 4.34 2.24
N THR A 169 11.10 3.12 1.76
CA THR A 169 10.57 1.94 2.41
C THR A 169 11.71 1.23 3.13
N ALA A 170 11.73 1.35 4.44
CA ALA A 170 12.73 0.73 5.31
C ALA A 170 12.17 -0.54 5.98
N ALA A 171 13.07 -1.34 6.57
CA ALA A 171 12.68 -2.49 7.35
C ALA A 171 11.85 -2.08 8.58
N GLY A 172 10.74 -2.76 8.79
CA GLY A 172 9.92 -2.57 9.98
C GLY A 172 10.58 -3.14 11.23
N SER A 173 10.11 -2.68 12.40
CA SER A 173 10.61 -3.15 13.70
C SER A 173 9.51 -3.13 14.75
N GLY A 174 9.77 -3.76 15.90
CA GLY A 174 8.83 -3.83 17.01
C GLY A 174 7.65 -4.78 16.78
N GLY A 175 6.57 -4.60 17.53
CA GLY A 175 5.41 -5.47 17.51
C GLY A 175 5.59 -6.73 18.37
N VAL A 176 4.76 -7.74 18.12
CA VAL A 176 4.79 -9.01 18.87
C VAL A 176 6.06 -9.83 18.57
N ASP A 177 6.47 -10.68 19.51
CA ASP A 177 7.46 -11.72 19.25
C ASP A 177 6.85 -12.79 18.33
N MET A 178 7.00 -12.59 17.01
CA MET A 178 6.40 -13.48 16.02
C MET A 178 6.93 -14.91 16.09
N PRO A 179 8.24 -15.16 16.28
CA PRO A 179 8.77 -16.48 16.53
C PRO A 179 8.07 -17.23 17.67
N LEU A 180 7.89 -16.55 18.79
CA LEU A 180 7.18 -17.13 19.94
C LEU A 180 5.72 -17.39 19.60
N LYS A 181 5.03 -16.42 18.98
CA LYS A 181 3.62 -16.56 18.59
C LYS A 181 3.38 -17.74 17.65
N LEU A 182 4.26 -17.96 16.69
CA LEU A 182 4.15 -19.09 15.76
C LEU A 182 4.39 -20.43 16.47
N ARG A 183 5.37 -20.52 17.37
CA ARG A 183 5.61 -21.74 18.18
C ARG A 183 4.43 -22.10 19.08
N GLU A 184 3.81 -21.10 19.69
CA GLU A 184 2.63 -21.25 20.55
C GLU A 184 1.33 -21.50 19.75
N ARG A 185 1.38 -21.57 18.41
CA ARG A 185 0.20 -21.56 17.54
C ARG A 185 -0.73 -20.38 17.85
N GLY A 186 -0.11 -19.26 18.18
CA GLY A 186 -0.77 -18.02 18.60
C GLY A 186 -1.17 -17.10 17.46
N VAL A 187 -1.20 -17.56 16.20
CA VAL A 187 -1.55 -16.83 15.01
C VAL A 187 -2.63 -17.60 14.24
N ASP A 188 -3.75 -16.95 13.95
CA ASP A 188 -4.85 -17.57 13.21
C ASP A 188 -4.89 -17.09 11.75
N ALA A 189 -4.41 -15.87 11.44
CA ALA A 189 -4.26 -15.37 10.06
C ALA A 189 -3.18 -14.29 9.97
N ILE A 190 -2.69 -14.05 8.73
CA ILE A 190 -1.75 -12.98 8.41
C ILE A 190 -2.35 -12.09 7.33
N THR A 191 -2.17 -10.76 7.46
CA THR A 191 -2.61 -9.79 6.45
C THR A 191 -1.45 -9.06 5.81
N PHE A 192 -1.50 -8.88 4.48
CA PHE A 192 -0.54 -8.07 3.74
C PHE A 192 -1.23 -7.00 2.90
N SER A 193 -0.80 -5.76 3.05
CA SER A 193 -1.32 -4.61 2.29
C SER A 193 -0.41 -4.12 1.18
N SER A 194 0.76 -4.76 0.98
CA SER A 194 1.69 -4.44 -0.11
C SER A 194 2.70 -5.58 -0.34
N PRO A 195 3.30 -5.69 -1.53
CA PRO A 195 4.41 -6.60 -1.80
C PRO A 195 5.59 -6.40 -0.83
N SER A 196 5.97 -5.15 -0.57
CA SER A 196 7.07 -4.82 0.36
C SER A 196 6.80 -5.27 1.81
N ALA A 197 5.52 -5.33 2.23
CA ALA A 197 5.18 -5.89 3.55
C ALA A 197 5.40 -7.41 3.58
N VAL A 198 5.18 -8.13 2.48
CA VAL A 198 5.50 -9.56 2.36
C VAL A 198 7.01 -9.75 2.45
N GLU A 199 7.78 -9.04 1.63
CA GLU A 199 9.23 -9.12 1.60
C GLU A 199 9.84 -8.81 2.98
N GLY A 200 9.41 -7.72 3.61
CA GLY A 200 9.84 -7.34 4.95
C GLY A 200 9.43 -8.34 6.04
N PHE A 201 8.29 -9.03 5.89
CA PHE A 201 7.88 -10.10 6.79
C PHE A 201 8.88 -11.26 6.75
N PHE A 202 9.24 -11.73 5.56
CA PHE A 202 10.20 -12.81 5.40
C PHE A 202 11.62 -12.41 5.80
N GLU A 203 12.04 -11.18 5.51
CA GLU A 203 13.32 -10.65 5.98
C GLU A 203 13.41 -10.67 7.51
N ARG A 204 12.36 -10.25 8.20
CA ARG A 204 12.30 -10.28 9.67
C ARG A 204 12.28 -11.70 10.23
N LEU A 205 11.55 -12.62 9.58
CA LEU A 205 11.52 -14.03 10.01
C LEU A 205 12.86 -14.73 9.80
N SER A 206 13.54 -14.50 8.67
CA SER A 206 14.83 -15.12 8.38
C SER A 206 15.89 -14.78 9.43
N ARG A 207 15.85 -13.56 9.94
CA ARG A 207 16.72 -13.12 11.06
C ARG A 207 16.44 -13.88 12.38
N SER A 208 15.27 -14.48 12.52
CA SER A 208 14.87 -15.23 13.72
C SER A 208 15.10 -16.75 13.62
N GLY A 209 15.59 -17.24 12.47
CA GLY A 209 15.84 -18.66 12.23
C GLY A 209 14.58 -19.53 12.13
N LEU A 210 13.41 -18.93 11.90
CA LEU A 210 12.17 -19.67 11.68
C LEU A 210 12.04 -20.15 10.24
N ASP A 211 11.57 -21.39 10.08
CA ASP A 211 11.26 -21.98 8.79
C ASP A 211 9.85 -21.53 8.29
N VAL A 212 9.77 -21.25 6.99
CA VAL A 212 8.52 -20.96 6.26
C VAL A 212 7.49 -22.09 6.43
N ALA A 213 7.93 -23.32 6.62
CA ALA A 213 7.04 -24.46 6.88
C ALA A 213 6.07 -24.24 8.06
N SER A 214 6.44 -23.40 9.03
CA SER A 214 5.56 -23.03 10.15
C SER A 214 4.35 -22.19 9.75
N LEU A 215 4.37 -21.60 8.55
CA LEU A 215 3.34 -20.68 8.03
C LEU A 215 2.33 -21.38 7.11
N VAL A 216 2.64 -22.59 6.59
CA VAL A 216 1.87 -23.27 5.51
C VAL A 216 0.39 -23.46 5.82
N ARG A 217 0.01 -23.50 7.10
CA ARG A 217 -1.37 -23.71 7.54
C ARG A 217 -2.09 -22.43 7.98
N ILE A 218 -1.40 -21.29 7.93
CA ILE A 218 -1.97 -20.02 8.39
C ILE A 218 -2.60 -19.32 7.18
N PRO A 219 -3.91 -19.05 7.18
CA PRO A 219 -4.56 -18.28 6.12
C PRO A 219 -3.90 -16.92 5.93
N VAL A 220 -3.68 -16.55 4.67
CA VAL A 220 -3.06 -15.27 4.30
C VAL A 220 -4.02 -14.45 3.46
N ALA A 221 -4.38 -13.26 3.96
CA ALA A 221 -5.23 -12.31 3.25
C ALA A 221 -4.39 -11.14 2.71
N CYS A 222 -4.42 -10.95 1.40
CA CYS A 222 -3.74 -9.88 0.68
C CYS A 222 -4.75 -8.84 0.19
N ILE A 223 -4.36 -7.56 0.21
CA ILE A 223 -5.22 -6.47 -0.22
C ILE A 223 -5.56 -6.54 -1.72
N GLY A 224 -4.71 -7.18 -2.53
CA GLY A 224 -4.88 -7.32 -3.98
C GLY A 224 -3.91 -8.32 -4.60
N ASP A 225 -4.07 -8.55 -5.91
CA ASP A 225 -3.39 -9.62 -6.65
C ASP A 225 -1.87 -9.50 -6.65
N THR A 226 -1.31 -8.31 -6.87
CA THR A 226 0.15 -8.12 -6.86
C THR A 226 0.78 -8.52 -5.51
N THR A 227 0.06 -8.27 -4.41
CA THR A 227 0.50 -8.68 -3.06
C THR A 227 0.37 -10.18 -2.87
N ARG A 228 -0.73 -10.77 -3.36
CA ARG A 228 -0.98 -12.22 -3.34
C ARG A 228 0.11 -12.96 -4.11
N GLU A 229 0.37 -12.57 -5.35
CA GLU A 229 1.43 -13.15 -6.20
C GLU A 229 2.81 -13.08 -5.54
N THR A 230 3.09 -11.99 -4.83
CA THR A 230 4.32 -11.87 -4.07
C THR A 230 4.34 -12.87 -2.91
N ALA A 231 3.27 -13.01 -2.15
CA ALA A 231 3.17 -13.96 -1.04
C ALA A 231 3.30 -15.43 -1.52
N GLU A 232 2.69 -15.76 -2.66
CA GLU A 232 2.82 -17.08 -3.29
C GLU A 232 4.26 -17.40 -3.72
N ARG A 233 5.01 -16.42 -4.22
CA ARG A 233 6.44 -16.61 -4.54
C ARG A 233 7.29 -16.96 -3.31
N PHE A 234 6.85 -16.56 -2.12
CA PHE A 234 7.46 -16.95 -0.85
C PHE A 234 6.87 -18.24 -0.27
N GLY A 235 6.02 -18.96 -1.01
CA GLY A 235 5.47 -20.26 -0.61
C GLY A 235 4.24 -20.19 0.30
N LEU A 236 3.58 -19.04 0.43
CA LEU A 236 2.35 -18.90 1.19
C LEU A 236 1.12 -19.24 0.36
N ALA A 237 0.12 -19.91 0.97
CA ALA A 237 -1.21 -20.07 0.41
C ALA A 237 -2.01 -18.77 0.66
N ALA A 238 -1.92 -17.83 -0.28
CA ALA A 238 -2.47 -16.48 -0.12
C ALA A 238 -3.73 -16.28 -0.98
N HIS A 239 -4.63 -15.44 -0.49
CA HIS A 239 -5.86 -15.03 -1.17
C HIS A 239 -5.89 -13.51 -1.31
N SER A 240 -6.42 -12.99 -2.42
CA SER A 240 -6.62 -11.56 -2.62
C SER A 240 -8.05 -11.13 -2.29
N ALA A 241 -8.19 -9.94 -1.72
CA ALA A 241 -9.49 -9.33 -1.50
C ALA A 241 -10.18 -8.99 -2.84
N SER A 242 -11.49 -9.12 -2.89
CA SER A 242 -12.31 -8.76 -4.07
C SER A 242 -12.32 -7.25 -4.35
N SER A 243 -12.11 -6.43 -3.33
CA SER A 243 -11.86 -4.99 -3.44
C SER A 243 -10.54 -4.64 -2.75
N GLN A 244 -9.72 -3.78 -3.38
CA GLN A 244 -8.44 -3.34 -2.82
C GLN A 244 -8.65 -2.31 -1.70
N SER A 245 -9.28 -2.75 -0.62
CA SER A 245 -9.60 -1.97 0.57
C SER A 245 -9.39 -2.78 1.84
N LEU A 246 -9.28 -2.10 2.98
CA LEU A 246 -9.20 -2.80 4.27
C LEU A 246 -10.48 -3.57 4.58
N ASP A 247 -11.65 -3.03 4.24
CA ASP A 247 -12.92 -3.73 4.42
C ASP A 247 -12.98 -4.99 3.55
N GLY A 248 -12.58 -4.91 2.27
CA GLY A 248 -12.49 -6.09 1.40
C GLY A 248 -11.54 -7.17 1.94
N MET A 249 -10.43 -6.77 2.55
CA MET A 249 -9.51 -7.71 3.20
C MET A 249 -10.12 -8.36 4.45
N LEU A 250 -10.94 -7.63 5.20
CA LEU A 250 -11.67 -8.17 6.35
C LEU A 250 -12.78 -9.12 5.92
N ASP A 251 -13.51 -8.81 4.84
CA ASP A 251 -14.53 -9.69 4.28
C ASP A 251 -13.91 -11.01 3.77
N LEU A 252 -12.73 -10.92 3.16
CA LEU A 252 -11.93 -12.09 2.80
C LEU A 252 -11.54 -12.92 4.02
N LEU A 253 -11.05 -12.28 5.10
CA LEU A 253 -10.71 -12.97 6.34
C LEU A 253 -11.95 -13.68 6.93
N GLU A 254 -13.12 -13.04 6.96
CA GLU A 254 -14.33 -13.68 7.44
C GLU A 254 -14.68 -14.92 6.60
N TRP A 255 -14.57 -14.81 5.27
CA TRP A 255 -14.82 -15.95 4.37
C TRP A 255 -13.84 -17.10 4.63
N LEU A 256 -12.57 -16.83 4.86
CA LEU A 256 -11.54 -17.85 5.15
C LEU A 256 -11.82 -18.63 6.46
N PHE A 257 -12.58 -18.04 7.38
CA PHE A 257 -12.95 -18.68 8.65
C PHE A 257 -14.38 -19.26 8.68
N VAL A 258 -15.16 -19.11 7.61
CA VAL A 258 -16.46 -19.78 7.51
C VAL A 258 -16.23 -21.29 7.27
N PRO A 259 -16.80 -22.19 8.08
CA PRO A 259 -16.68 -23.62 7.85
C PRO A 259 -17.20 -24.00 6.46
N VAL A 260 -16.44 -24.82 5.72
CA VAL A 260 -16.87 -25.40 4.44
C VAL A 260 -18.07 -26.28 4.72
N GLY A 261 -19.28 -25.80 4.43
CA GLY A 261 -20.53 -26.52 4.70
C GLY A 261 -21.78 -25.64 4.86
N SER A 262 -21.63 -24.34 5.04
CA SER A 262 -22.73 -23.37 5.12
C SER A 262 -22.83 -22.52 3.85
N GLY A 263 -23.23 -23.14 2.70
CA GLY A 263 -23.84 -22.46 1.53
C GLY A 263 -23.12 -21.26 0.94
N GLY A 264 -21.78 -21.24 0.90
CA GLY A 264 -21.00 -20.14 0.31
C GLY A 264 -20.67 -20.41 -1.15
N THR A 265 -21.14 -19.55 -2.05
CA THR A 265 -20.71 -19.48 -3.45
C THR A 265 -19.20 -19.25 -3.53
N ALA A 266 -18.53 -20.05 -4.37
CA ALA A 266 -17.10 -19.91 -4.64
C ALA A 266 -16.78 -18.48 -5.12
N TRP A 267 -15.73 -17.91 -4.57
CA TRP A 267 -15.11 -16.70 -5.10
C TRP A 267 -14.40 -17.07 -6.41
N SER A 268 -14.94 -16.60 -7.52
CA SER A 268 -14.34 -16.70 -8.86
C SER A 268 -13.57 -15.43 -9.18
#